data_2529638051eb137ec1047818f9af6321
#
_entry.id   2529638051eb137ec1047818f9af6321
#
_cell.length_a   1.000
_cell.length_b   1.000
_cell.length_c   1.000
_cell.angle_alpha   90.00
_cell.angle_beta   90.00
_cell.angle_gamma   90.00
#
_symmetry.space_group_name_H-M   'P 1'
#
loop_
_entity.id
_entity.type
_entity.pdbx_description
1 polymer ?
#
loop_
_entity_poly.entity_id
_entity_poly.type
_entity_poly.pdbx_seq_one_letter_code
_entity_poly.pdbx_strand_id
1 'polypeptide(L)'
;MKTTNLPFNEQAVLFAGLLAAILGNGCVTPTVGSPDLFNGKDLDGWQVTDFAGGGKIEVKDGEIHIAMGELISGINLAHQNIPRTNYELSAEAIKLDGNDFFCGLTFPVGDTFASFIPGGWGGTVVGISSIDGMDAAENETATFKKFDNNRWYRFRVRVTPSKVQCWVDDEMAVDLLLEDRAIALRPGPIELSVPIGITAFQTVARIRNIRLQPIKP
;
A
#
# COMPACT_ATOMS: atom_id res chain seq x y z
N MET A 1 86.64 33.21 -41.55
CA MET A 1 86.37 34.57 -41.09
C MET A 1 85.00 34.63 -40.50
N LYS A 2 84.92 35.02 -39.28
CA LYS A 2 83.71 35.32 -38.45
C LYS A 2 82.55 34.34 -38.46
N THR A 3 82.64 33.49 -37.49
CA THR A 3 81.59 32.71 -36.86
C THR A 3 80.65 33.59 -36.02
N THR A 4 79.38 33.57 -36.24
CA THR A 4 78.38 34.13 -35.32
C THR A 4 77.46 33.04 -34.83
N ASN A 5 77.57 32.78 -33.52
CA ASN A 5 76.70 31.91 -32.78
C ASN A 5 75.32 32.59 -32.61
N LEU A 6 74.28 31.83 -32.82
CA LEU A 6 72.90 32.16 -32.42
C LEU A 6 72.48 31.34 -31.28
N PRO A 7 71.77 31.89 -30.30
CA PRO A 7 71.40 31.14 -29.08
C PRO A 7 70.19 30.24 -29.29
N PHE A 8 70.24 29.14 -28.59
CA PHE A 8 69.17 28.16 -28.42
C PHE A 8 67.94 28.77 -27.73
N ASN A 9 66.79 28.68 -28.36
CA ASN A 9 65.55 29.11 -27.78
C ASN A 9 64.80 27.88 -27.27
N GLU A 10 64.67 27.77 -25.96
CA GLU A 10 63.85 26.74 -25.30
C GLU A 10 62.38 26.97 -25.58
N GLN A 11 61.77 26.12 -26.39
CA GLN A 11 60.32 26.07 -26.53
C GLN A 11 59.78 25.19 -25.42
N ALA A 12 59.08 25.85 -24.50
CA ALA A 12 58.26 25.20 -23.50
C ALA A 12 57.11 24.45 -24.16
N VAL A 13 57.11 23.12 -24.07
CA VAL A 13 56.00 22.30 -24.52
C VAL A 13 54.93 22.31 -23.44
N LEU A 14 53.86 23.03 -23.73
CA LEU A 14 52.61 23.01 -22.92
C LEU A 14 51.91 21.68 -23.16
N PHE A 15 51.98 20.78 -22.20
CA PHE A 15 51.06 19.60 -22.12
C PHE A 15 49.69 20.07 -21.71
N ALA A 16 48.79 20.16 -22.68
CA ALA A 16 47.34 20.28 -22.41
C ALA A 16 46.84 18.96 -21.93
N GLY A 17 46.67 18.83 -20.61
CA GLY A 17 46.02 17.65 -19.99
C GLY A 17 44.55 17.66 -20.33
N LEU A 18 44.12 16.73 -21.18
CA LEU A 18 42.72 16.45 -21.48
C LEU A 18 42.12 15.74 -20.26
N LEU A 19 41.38 16.49 -19.43
CA LEU A 19 40.61 15.93 -18.31
C LEU A 19 39.38 15.23 -18.89
N ALA A 20 39.46 13.92 -19.08
CA ALA A 20 38.31 13.10 -19.43
C ALA A 20 37.37 13.06 -18.22
N ALA A 21 36.28 13.80 -18.27
CA ALA A 21 35.19 13.68 -17.33
C ALA A 21 34.53 12.31 -17.55
N ILE A 22 34.83 11.35 -16.67
CA ILE A 22 34.08 10.10 -16.57
C ILE A 22 32.71 10.45 -16.03
N LEU A 23 31.73 10.57 -16.92
CA LEU A 23 30.32 10.56 -16.55
C LEU A 23 30.01 9.16 -16.00
N GLY A 24 30.18 9.00 -14.71
CA GLY A 24 29.70 7.84 -14.00
C GLY A 24 28.18 7.79 -14.14
N ASN A 25 27.66 6.92 -15.01
CA ASN A 25 26.28 6.47 -14.92
C ASN A 25 26.12 5.81 -13.56
N GLY A 26 25.82 6.62 -12.54
CA GLY A 26 25.36 6.13 -11.26
C GLY A 26 24.08 5.33 -11.53
N CYS A 27 24.20 4.01 -11.46
CA CYS A 27 23.04 3.16 -11.31
C CYS A 27 22.33 3.64 -10.04
N VAL A 28 21.28 4.43 -10.19
CA VAL A 28 20.40 4.78 -9.07
C VAL A 28 19.74 3.49 -8.67
N THR A 29 20.34 2.79 -7.71
CA THR A 29 19.62 1.74 -6.99
C THR A 29 18.41 2.41 -6.38
N PRO A 30 17.17 1.93 -6.65
CA PRO A 30 16.03 2.48 -5.99
C PRO A 30 16.28 2.34 -4.49
N THR A 31 16.40 3.46 -3.80
CA THR A 31 16.32 3.51 -2.34
C THR A 31 15.02 2.84 -1.99
N VAL A 32 15.10 1.73 -1.25
CA VAL A 32 13.93 1.11 -0.63
C VAL A 32 13.34 2.21 0.22
N GLY A 33 12.25 2.82 -0.27
CA GLY A 33 11.54 3.87 0.45
C GLY A 33 11.13 3.35 1.82
N SER A 34 10.86 4.24 2.75
CA SER A 34 10.30 3.87 4.05
C SER A 34 9.15 2.87 3.82
N PRO A 35 9.06 1.78 4.59
CA PRO A 35 7.91 0.88 4.51
C PRO A 35 6.60 1.57 4.91
N ASP A 36 6.69 2.73 5.56
CA ASP A 36 5.53 3.50 6.00
C ASP A 36 4.89 4.21 4.79
N LEU A 37 3.65 3.84 4.47
CA LEU A 37 2.84 4.49 3.44
C LEU A 37 2.11 5.74 3.96
N PHE A 38 1.95 5.87 5.27
CA PHE A 38 1.34 7.02 5.92
C PHE A 38 2.36 7.73 6.82
N ASN A 39 2.50 9.04 6.61
CA ASN A 39 3.50 9.86 7.30
C ASN A 39 3.06 10.36 8.69
N GLY A 40 1.81 10.10 9.10
CA GLY A 40 1.23 10.54 10.37
C GLY A 40 0.91 12.03 10.46
N LYS A 41 1.01 12.80 9.38
CA LYS A 41 0.84 14.26 9.39
C LYS A 41 -0.30 14.73 8.48
N ASP A 42 -0.37 14.18 7.29
CA ASP A 42 -1.33 14.54 6.23
C ASP A 42 -1.57 13.35 5.29
N LEU A 43 -2.40 13.55 4.28
CA LEU A 43 -2.70 12.55 3.26
C LEU A 43 -1.72 12.61 2.06
N ASP A 44 -0.47 13.05 2.24
CA ASP A 44 0.51 13.02 1.16
C ASP A 44 0.67 11.59 0.61
N GLY A 45 0.56 11.44 -0.71
CA GLY A 45 0.53 10.14 -1.39
C GLY A 45 -0.83 9.41 -1.35
N TRP A 46 -1.81 9.91 -0.62
CA TRP A 46 -3.17 9.39 -0.53
C TRP A 46 -4.19 10.39 -1.07
N GLN A 47 -5.35 9.89 -1.47
CA GLN A 47 -6.51 10.71 -1.78
C GLN A 47 -7.74 10.17 -1.07
N VAL A 48 -8.66 11.07 -0.73
CA VAL A 48 -10.00 10.66 -0.29
C VAL A 48 -10.68 10.03 -1.49
N THR A 49 -11.14 8.79 -1.34
CA THR A 49 -11.83 8.09 -2.42
C THR A 49 -13.21 8.74 -2.64
N ASP A 50 -13.54 9.04 -3.89
CA ASP A 50 -14.80 9.70 -4.26
C ASP A 50 -15.98 8.72 -4.19
N PHE A 51 -16.30 8.28 -2.99
CA PHE A 51 -17.51 7.51 -2.74
C PHE A 51 -18.72 8.43 -2.61
N ALA A 52 -19.79 8.10 -3.32
CA ALA A 52 -21.07 8.82 -3.17
C ALA A 52 -21.55 8.75 -1.71
N GLY A 53 -21.75 9.90 -1.07
CA GLY A 53 -22.15 9.96 0.34
C GLY A 53 -21.06 9.55 1.35
N GLY A 54 -19.80 9.55 0.94
CA GLY A 54 -18.68 9.26 1.84
C GLY A 54 -18.58 10.24 3.00
N GLY A 55 -18.24 9.76 4.19
CA GLY A 55 -18.04 10.57 5.39
C GLY A 55 -16.76 11.41 5.29
N LYS A 56 -16.68 12.43 6.14
CA LYS A 56 -15.49 13.29 6.25
C LYS A 56 -14.26 12.46 6.62
N ILE A 57 -13.14 12.76 5.96
CA ILE A 57 -11.82 12.20 6.29
C ILE A 57 -10.89 13.33 6.69
N GLU A 58 -10.17 13.16 7.79
CA GLU A 58 -9.18 14.11 8.27
C GLU A 58 -8.01 13.40 8.95
N VAL A 59 -6.84 14.02 8.94
CA VAL A 59 -5.67 13.56 9.70
C VAL A 59 -5.56 14.38 10.97
N LYS A 60 -5.48 13.69 12.11
CA LYS A 60 -5.34 14.31 13.42
C LYS A 60 -4.62 13.35 14.36
N ASP A 61 -3.73 13.88 15.20
CA ASP A 61 -3.00 13.15 16.24
C ASP A 61 -2.23 11.91 15.71
N GLY A 62 -1.72 11.97 14.46
CA GLY A 62 -1.01 10.87 13.83
C GLY A 62 -1.92 9.76 13.25
N GLU A 63 -3.20 10.00 13.18
CA GLU A 63 -4.23 9.04 12.76
C GLU A 63 -5.10 9.61 11.63
N ILE A 64 -5.57 8.75 10.75
CA ILE A 64 -6.58 9.08 9.74
C ILE A 64 -7.94 8.79 10.37
N HIS A 65 -8.75 9.81 10.54
CA HIS A 65 -10.10 9.72 11.07
C HIS A 65 -11.08 9.58 9.91
N ILE A 66 -11.85 8.51 9.91
CA ILE A 66 -12.89 8.21 8.92
C ILE A 66 -14.24 8.36 9.63
N ALA A 67 -14.99 9.40 9.27
CA ALA A 67 -16.36 9.56 9.74
C ALA A 67 -17.29 8.59 9.00
N MET A 68 -18.38 8.23 9.65
CA MET A 68 -19.44 7.43 9.02
C MET A 68 -20.02 8.18 7.82
N GLY A 69 -20.09 7.52 6.68
CA GLY A 69 -20.81 7.96 5.50
C GLY A 69 -22.16 7.27 5.38
N GLU A 70 -22.89 7.55 4.29
CA GLU A 70 -24.14 6.85 3.99
C GLU A 70 -23.92 5.35 3.79
N LEU A 71 -22.85 4.99 3.06
CA LEU A 71 -22.42 3.62 2.84
C LEU A 71 -20.94 3.49 3.17
N ILE A 72 -20.06 3.68 2.19
CA ILE A 72 -18.61 3.46 2.29
C ILE A 72 -17.86 4.79 2.36
N SER A 73 -16.85 4.86 3.19
CA SER A 73 -15.91 5.98 3.31
C SER A 73 -14.49 5.44 3.27
N GLY A 74 -13.53 6.19 2.76
CA GLY A 74 -12.15 5.71 2.76
C GLY A 74 -11.19 6.55 1.94
N ILE A 75 -9.98 6.03 1.85
CA ILE A 75 -8.86 6.60 1.13
C ILE A 75 -8.24 5.54 0.22
N ASN A 76 -7.59 5.99 -0.83
CA ASN A 76 -6.74 5.11 -1.66
C ASN A 76 -5.45 5.83 -2.05
N LEU A 77 -4.41 5.04 -2.38
CA LEU A 77 -3.15 5.60 -2.87
C LEU A 77 -3.35 6.36 -4.19
N ALA A 78 -2.75 7.55 -4.27
CA ALA A 78 -2.80 8.39 -5.46
C ALA A 78 -1.89 7.89 -6.60
N HIS A 79 -0.91 7.04 -6.31
CA HIS A 79 0.06 6.52 -7.29
C HIS A 79 -0.11 5.01 -7.52
N GLN A 80 0.28 4.54 -8.71
CA GLN A 80 0.06 3.17 -9.16
C GLN A 80 1.30 2.26 -9.09
N ASN A 81 2.47 2.82 -8.76
CA ASN A 81 3.72 2.04 -8.74
C ASN A 81 3.88 1.30 -7.40
N ILE A 82 3.17 0.19 -7.26
CA ILE A 82 3.17 -0.68 -6.09
C ILE A 82 3.43 -2.13 -6.50
N PRO A 83 4.05 -2.97 -5.63
CA PRO A 83 4.22 -4.39 -5.91
C PRO A 83 2.87 -5.09 -6.04
N ARG A 84 2.81 -6.07 -6.93
CA ARG A 84 1.59 -6.86 -7.16
C ARG A 84 1.68 -8.27 -6.58
N THR A 85 2.87 -8.64 -6.09
CA THR A 85 3.18 -9.88 -5.39
C THR A 85 4.43 -9.71 -4.54
N ASN A 86 4.72 -10.66 -3.66
CA ASN A 86 5.88 -10.68 -2.75
C ASN A 86 5.95 -9.43 -1.85
N TYR A 87 4.84 -9.11 -1.22
CA TYR A 87 4.77 -8.01 -0.27
C TYR A 87 3.85 -8.35 0.92
N GLU A 88 3.99 -7.56 1.96
CA GLU A 88 3.10 -7.53 3.11
C GLU A 88 2.59 -6.10 3.31
N LEU A 89 1.25 -5.96 3.33
CA LEU A 89 0.55 -4.72 3.67
C LEU A 89 0.01 -4.86 5.09
N SER A 90 0.18 -3.85 5.91
CA SER A 90 -0.40 -3.81 7.25
C SER A 90 -0.95 -2.43 7.60
N ALA A 91 -1.95 -2.43 8.48
CA ALA A 91 -2.50 -1.22 9.07
C ALA A 91 -3.01 -1.54 10.49
N GLU A 92 -3.05 -0.53 11.34
CA GLU A 92 -3.77 -0.59 12.61
C GLU A 92 -5.04 0.23 12.51
N ALA A 93 -6.15 -0.31 13.01
CA ALA A 93 -7.43 0.37 13.04
C ALA A 93 -8.18 0.15 14.35
N ILE A 94 -9.00 1.13 14.71
CA ILE A 94 -9.91 1.11 15.84
C ILE A 94 -11.31 1.47 15.35
N LYS A 95 -12.29 0.69 15.78
CA LYS A 95 -13.70 0.97 15.58
C LYS A 95 -14.20 1.82 16.73
N LEU A 96 -14.83 2.95 16.44
CA LEU A 96 -15.40 3.84 17.46
C LEU A 96 -16.92 3.69 17.55
N ASP A 97 -17.59 3.53 16.39
CA ASP A 97 -19.04 3.39 16.29
C ASP A 97 -19.41 2.64 15.00
N GLY A 98 -20.61 2.12 14.93
CA GLY A 98 -21.11 1.34 13.79
C GLY A 98 -20.96 -0.16 14.00
N ASN A 99 -21.50 -0.94 13.07
CA ASN A 99 -21.62 -2.39 13.19
C ASN A 99 -21.23 -3.15 11.91
N ASP A 100 -20.34 -2.57 11.10
CA ASP A 100 -19.80 -3.23 9.92
C ASP A 100 -18.28 -3.06 9.88
N PHE A 101 -17.63 -3.36 8.74
CA PHE A 101 -16.18 -3.30 8.66
C PHE A 101 -15.65 -1.85 8.81
N PHE A 102 -14.53 -1.74 9.49
CA PHE A 102 -13.90 -0.47 9.85
C PHE A 102 -12.45 -0.33 9.33
N CYS A 103 -11.95 -1.35 8.63
CA CYS A 103 -10.65 -1.38 7.97
C CYS A 103 -10.66 -2.38 6.81
N GLY A 104 -11.54 -2.19 5.83
CA GLY A 104 -11.46 -2.93 4.58
C GLY A 104 -10.18 -2.57 3.85
N LEU A 105 -9.30 -3.55 3.61
CA LEU A 105 -8.05 -3.36 2.89
C LEU A 105 -8.22 -3.83 1.46
N THR A 106 -8.14 -2.92 0.50
CA THR A 106 -8.02 -3.25 -0.94
C THR A 106 -6.54 -3.30 -1.31
N PHE A 107 -6.14 -4.31 -2.07
CA PHE A 107 -4.75 -4.55 -2.40
C PHE A 107 -4.60 -5.36 -3.71
N PRO A 108 -3.46 -5.24 -4.43
CA PRO A 108 -3.20 -5.98 -5.67
C PRO A 108 -2.87 -7.45 -5.41
N VAL A 109 -3.35 -8.32 -6.31
CA VAL A 109 -3.03 -9.75 -6.37
C VAL A 109 -2.74 -10.10 -7.83
N GLY A 110 -1.46 -10.23 -8.21
CA GLY A 110 -1.08 -10.41 -9.62
C GLY A 110 -1.64 -9.29 -10.50
N ASP A 111 -2.44 -9.61 -11.49
CA ASP A 111 -3.00 -8.64 -12.44
C ASP A 111 -4.35 -8.05 -11.97
N THR A 112 -4.86 -8.47 -10.83
CA THR A 112 -6.14 -8.05 -10.28
C THR A 112 -6.00 -7.43 -8.89
N PHE A 113 -7.12 -7.26 -8.19
CA PHE A 113 -7.20 -6.74 -6.83
C PHE A 113 -8.17 -7.58 -6.01
N ALA A 114 -7.97 -7.57 -4.69
CA ALA A 114 -8.86 -8.18 -3.71
C ALA A 114 -9.12 -7.21 -2.56
N SER A 115 -10.15 -7.48 -1.75
CA SER A 115 -10.38 -6.77 -0.51
C SER A 115 -10.44 -7.75 0.67
N PHE A 116 -9.63 -7.51 1.69
CA PHE A 116 -9.75 -8.15 2.99
C PHE A 116 -10.74 -7.36 3.83
N ILE A 117 -11.82 -8.01 4.27
CA ILE A 117 -12.93 -7.37 4.97
C ILE A 117 -12.99 -7.91 6.41
N PRO A 118 -12.44 -7.21 7.40
CA PRO A 118 -12.59 -7.56 8.81
C PRO A 118 -13.83 -6.90 9.42
N GLY A 119 -14.80 -7.69 9.80
CA GLY A 119 -16.03 -7.26 10.47
C GLY A 119 -17.14 -6.79 9.53
N GLY A 120 -17.21 -7.33 8.33
CA GLY A 120 -18.30 -7.05 7.41
C GLY A 120 -19.59 -7.77 7.75
N TRP A 121 -20.64 -7.54 6.96
CA TRP A 121 -21.95 -8.18 7.05
C TRP A 121 -22.55 -8.14 8.46
N GLY A 122 -22.61 -6.97 9.05
CA GLY A 122 -23.15 -6.77 10.39
C GLY A 122 -22.11 -6.94 11.51
N GLY A 123 -20.82 -6.83 11.18
CA GLY A 123 -19.74 -6.62 12.16
C GLY A 123 -18.92 -7.85 12.54
N THR A 124 -19.18 -9.04 11.96
CA THR A 124 -18.49 -10.27 12.41
C THR A 124 -17.79 -11.08 11.31
N VAL A 125 -18.18 -10.95 10.04
CA VAL A 125 -17.56 -11.69 8.94
C VAL A 125 -16.16 -11.17 8.68
N VAL A 126 -15.20 -12.09 8.56
CA VAL A 126 -13.82 -11.82 8.16
C VAL A 126 -13.48 -12.71 6.98
N GLY A 127 -12.99 -12.14 5.88
CA GLY A 127 -12.63 -12.90 4.69
C GLY A 127 -12.18 -12.02 3.53
N ILE A 128 -11.93 -12.66 2.40
CA ILE A 128 -11.57 -12.00 1.12
C ILE A 128 -12.82 -11.86 0.26
N SER A 129 -13.04 -10.68 -0.28
CA SER A 129 -14.09 -10.38 -1.25
C SER A 129 -13.45 -9.82 -2.54
N SER A 130 -13.64 -10.44 -3.73
CA SER A 130 -14.45 -11.60 -4.07
C SER A 130 -13.56 -12.74 -4.56
N ILE A 131 -13.95 -13.99 -4.32
CA ILE A 131 -13.28 -15.20 -4.84
C ILE A 131 -14.31 -16.00 -5.65
N ASP A 132 -14.00 -16.32 -6.91
CA ASP A 132 -14.86 -17.06 -7.83
C ASP A 132 -16.28 -16.46 -7.95
N GLY A 133 -16.37 -15.11 -7.82
CA GLY A 133 -17.61 -14.36 -7.85
C GLY A 133 -18.40 -14.37 -6.55
N MET A 134 -17.89 -15.01 -5.48
CA MET A 134 -18.54 -15.08 -4.17
C MET A 134 -17.91 -14.08 -3.19
N ASP A 135 -18.74 -13.40 -2.41
CA ASP A 135 -18.31 -12.47 -1.38
C ASP A 135 -17.68 -13.18 -0.15
N ALA A 136 -17.02 -12.39 0.72
CA ALA A 136 -16.37 -12.92 1.92
C ALA A 136 -17.31 -13.69 2.86
N ALA A 137 -18.61 -13.42 2.83
CA ALA A 137 -19.60 -14.16 3.62
C ALA A 137 -19.98 -15.52 3.02
N GLU A 138 -19.62 -15.77 1.74
CA GLU A 138 -20.14 -16.91 0.96
C GLU A 138 -19.03 -17.86 0.49
N ASN A 139 -17.76 -17.40 0.49
CA ASN A 139 -16.64 -18.19 0.02
C ASN A 139 -15.88 -18.88 1.18
N GLU A 140 -14.92 -19.74 0.84
CA GLU A 140 -14.18 -20.55 1.81
C GLU A 140 -13.30 -19.79 2.80
N THR A 141 -13.08 -18.48 2.59
CA THR A 141 -12.30 -17.66 3.53
C THR A 141 -13.16 -17.11 4.67
N ALA A 142 -14.48 -17.33 4.62
CA ALA A 142 -15.40 -16.84 5.64
C ALA A 142 -15.03 -17.35 7.03
N THR A 143 -14.65 -16.44 7.91
CA THR A 143 -14.50 -16.68 9.34
C THR A 143 -15.30 -15.66 10.13
N PHE A 144 -15.47 -15.87 11.43
CA PHE A 144 -16.27 -15.00 12.28
C PHE A 144 -15.47 -14.52 13.47
N LYS A 145 -15.39 -13.21 13.65
CA LYS A 145 -14.72 -12.56 14.75
C LYS A 145 -15.50 -11.34 15.22
N LYS A 146 -15.73 -11.26 16.54
CA LYS A 146 -16.30 -10.06 17.15
C LYS A 146 -15.21 -9.02 17.32
N PHE A 147 -15.50 -7.76 16.95
CA PHE A 147 -14.64 -6.61 17.12
C PHE A 147 -15.22 -5.67 18.17
N ASP A 148 -14.47 -5.44 19.23
CA ASP A 148 -14.87 -4.51 20.28
C ASP A 148 -14.60 -3.06 19.85
N ASN A 149 -15.49 -2.15 20.19
CA ASN A 149 -15.27 -0.72 20.02
C ASN A 149 -14.13 -0.25 20.95
N ASN A 150 -13.44 0.80 20.53
CA ASN A 150 -12.34 1.43 21.28
C ASN A 150 -11.14 0.51 21.55
N ARG A 151 -10.99 -0.56 20.75
CA ARG A 151 -9.80 -1.42 20.76
C ARG A 151 -9.08 -1.30 19.42
N TRP A 152 -7.75 -1.10 19.47
CA TRP A 152 -6.88 -1.19 18.30
C TRP A 152 -6.67 -2.64 17.89
N TYR A 153 -6.81 -2.89 16.59
CA TYR A 153 -6.51 -4.15 15.95
C TYR A 153 -5.45 -3.93 14.88
N ARG A 154 -4.55 -4.89 14.72
CA ARG A 154 -3.60 -4.91 13.62
C ARG A 154 -4.11 -5.84 12.53
N PHE A 155 -4.27 -5.31 11.33
CA PHE A 155 -4.61 -6.05 10.13
C PHE A 155 -3.38 -6.20 9.26
N ARG A 156 -3.19 -7.39 8.70
CA ARG A 156 -2.04 -7.71 7.88
C ARG A 156 -2.45 -8.62 6.74
N VAL A 157 -1.96 -8.30 5.53
CA VAL A 157 -2.17 -9.07 4.30
C VAL A 157 -0.81 -9.37 3.70
N ARG A 158 -0.54 -10.62 3.42
CA ARG A 158 0.65 -11.07 2.69
C ARG A 158 0.23 -11.66 1.36
N VAL A 159 0.85 -11.18 0.29
CA VAL A 159 0.61 -11.66 -1.08
C VAL A 159 1.88 -12.26 -1.63
N THR A 160 1.81 -13.51 -2.05
CA THR A 160 2.85 -14.24 -2.78
C THR A 160 2.32 -14.67 -4.15
N PRO A 161 3.15 -15.20 -5.07
CA PRO A 161 2.64 -15.71 -6.36
C PRO A 161 1.59 -16.83 -6.23
N SER A 162 1.58 -17.56 -5.10
CA SER A 162 0.73 -18.73 -4.90
C SER A 162 -0.34 -18.57 -3.82
N LYS A 163 -0.25 -17.53 -2.98
CA LYS A 163 -1.12 -17.39 -1.80
C LYS A 163 -1.45 -15.95 -1.45
N VAL A 164 -2.65 -15.77 -0.88
CA VAL A 164 -3.00 -14.61 -0.05
C VAL A 164 -3.26 -15.10 1.37
N GLN A 165 -2.60 -14.48 2.34
CA GLN A 165 -2.76 -14.75 3.75
C GLN A 165 -3.14 -13.47 4.49
N CYS A 166 -4.12 -13.55 5.41
CA CYS A 166 -4.54 -12.39 6.20
C CYS A 166 -4.57 -12.73 7.69
N TRP A 167 -4.25 -11.72 8.50
CA TRP A 167 -4.26 -11.83 9.97
C TRP A 167 -5.03 -10.68 10.60
N VAL A 168 -5.66 -10.98 11.71
CA VAL A 168 -6.17 -10.02 12.68
C VAL A 168 -5.38 -10.19 13.95
N ASP A 169 -4.62 -9.17 14.33
CA ASP A 169 -3.58 -9.24 15.36
C ASP A 169 -2.55 -10.34 15.00
N ASP A 170 -2.40 -11.36 15.83
CA ASP A 170 -1.51 -12.49 15.60
C ASP A 170 -2.24 -13.74 15.10
N GLU A 171 -3.56 -13.68 14.95
CA GLU A 171 -4.41 -14.79 14.51
C GLU A 171 -4.55 -14.77 12.97
N MET A 172 -4.19 -15.88 12.33
CA MET A 172 -4.40 -16.05 10.88
C MET A 172 -5.88 -16.28 10.61
N ALA A 173 -6.50 -15.35 9.88
CA ALA A 173 -7.91 -15.42 9.50
C ALA A 173 -8.12 -16.03 8.10
N VAL A 174 -7.15 -15.88 7.19
CA VAL A 174 -7.21 -16.37 5.81
C VAL A 174 -5.88 -17.02 5.42
N ASP A 175 -5.93 -18.20 4.79
CA ASP A 175 -4.82 -18.85 4.08
C ASP A 175 -5.36 -19.37 2.73
N LEU A 176 -5.38 -18.52 1.71
CA LEU A 176 -5.98 -18.79 0.42
C LEU A 176 -4.90 -19.14 -0.61
N LEU A 177 -5.03 -20.31 -1.25
CA LEU A 177 -4.28 -20.68 -2.46
C LEU A 177 -4.89 -19.99 -3.67
N LEU A 178 -4.04 -19.47 -4.56
CA LEU A 178 -4.46 -18.73 -5.76
C LEU A 178 -4.60 -19.60 -7.02
N GLU A 179 -4.13 -20.84 -6.94
CA GLU A 179 -4.23 -21.79 -8.06
C GLU A 179 -5.70 -22.04 -8.41
N ASP A 180 -6.05 -21.88 -9.70
CA ASP A 180 -7.40 -22.06 -10.24
C ASP A 180 -8.49 -21.18 -9.59
N ARG A 181 -8.11 -20.00 -9.08
CA ARG A 181 -9.04 -19.04 -8.45
C ARG A 181 -9.20 -17.77 -9.25
N ALA A 182 -10.44 -17.34 -9.43
CA ALA A 182 -10.77 -16.04 -9.99
C ALA A 182 -10.87 -15.00 -8.86
N ILE A 183 -9.81 -14.22 -8.69
CA ILE A 183 -9.77 -13.14 -7.71
C ILE A 183 -10.24 -11.84 -8.35
N ALA A 184 -11.16 -11.13 -7.69
CA ALA A 184 -11.66 -9.84 -8.16
C ALA A 184 -12.10 -8.97 -6.98
N LEU A 185 -12.36 -7.69 -7.24
CA LEU A 185 -13.14 -6.87 -6.32
C LEU A 185 -14.63 -7.21 -6.47
N ARG A 186 -15.37 -7.03 -5.39
CA ARG A 186 -16.82 -7.03 -5.45
C ARG A 186 -17.27 -5.90 -6.39
N PRO A 187 -18.16 -6.16 -7.37
CA PRO A 187 -18.69 -5.08 -8.22
C PRO A 187 -19.36 -3.98 -7.41
N GLY A 188 -18.99 -2.73 -7.70
CA GLY A 188 -19.57 -1.56 -7.05
C GLY A 188 -18.53 -0.58 -6.46
N PRO A 189 -18.93 0.22 -5.46
CA PRO A 189 -18.10 1.34 -4.99
C PRO A 189 -16.69 0.96 -4.56
N ILE A 190 -16.48 -0.26 -4.03
CA ILE A 190 -15.15 -0.72 -3.58
C ILE A 190 -14.10 -0.71 -4.71
N GLU A 191 -14.51 -0.78 -5.97
CA GLU A 191 -13.62 -0.71 -7.14
C GLU A 191 -12.86 0.62 -7.22
N LEU A 192 -13.37 1.68 -6.60
CA LEU A 192 -12.71 2.98 -6.51
C LEU A 192 -11.53 2.99 -5.52
N SER A 193 -11.38 1.94 -4.70
CA SER A 193 -10.33 1.86 -3.67
C SER A 193 -8.96 1.43 -4.20
N VAL A 194 -8.81 1.18 -5.50
CA VAL A 194 -7.53 0.76 -6.06
C VAL A 194 -6.51 1.91 -6.12
N PRO A 195 -5.19 1.61 -6.11
CA PRO A 195 -4.56 0.28 -6.06
C PRO A 195 -4.39 -0.31 -4.65
N ILE A 196 -4.25 0.52 -3.63
CA ILE A 196 -4.34 0.18 -2.21
C ILE A 196 -5.36 1.14 -1.60
N GLY A 197 -6.38 0.58 -0.96
CA GLY A 197 -7.42 1.35 -0.32
C GLY A 197 -7.66 0.91 1.12
N ILE A 198 -8.10 1.85 1.95
CA ILE A 198 -8.56 1.59 3.30
C ILE A 198 -9.94 2.19 3.45
N THR A 199 -10.91 1.35 3.78
CA THR A 199 -12.33 1.71 3.76
C THR A 199 -13.04 1.28 5.04
N ALA A 200 -14.10 2.01 5.37
CA ALA A 200 -15.06 1.67 6.43
C ALA A 200 -16.48 1.75 5.86
N PHE A 201 -17.35 0.83 6.25
CA PHE A 201 -18.73 0.79 5.80
C PHE A 201 -19.67 1.09 6.97
N GLN A 202 -20.41 2.19 6.89
CA GLN A 202 -21.33 2.67 7.94
C GLN A 202 -20.72 2.59 9.36
N THR A 203 -19.44 2.97 9.48
CA THR A 203 -18.63 2.81 10.69
C THR A 203 -17.73 4.01 10.86
N VAL A 204 -17.55 4.45 12.10
CA VAL A 204 -16.56 5.46 12.48
C VAL A 204 -15.26 4.74 12.85
N ALA A 205 -14.17 5.07 12.19
CA ALA A 205 -12.89 4.44 12.40
C ALA A 205 -11.74 5.44 12.51
N ARG A 206 -10.63 4.98 13.10
CA ARG A 206 -9.32 5.64 12.97
C ARG A 206 -8.30 4.64 12.50
N ILE A 207 -7.37 5.10 11.68
CA ILE A 207 -6.36 4.26 11.03
C ILE A 207 -4.99 4.87 11.29
N ARG A 208 -3.97 4.03 11.52
CA ARG A 208 -2.57 4.43 11.64
C ARG A 208 -1.62 3.31 11.23
N ASN A 209 -0.33 3.58 11.22
CA ASN A 209 0.74 2.59 10.99
C ASN A 209 0.53 1.79 9.69
N ILE A 210 0.17 2.49 8.60
CA ILE A 210 -0.01 1.86 7.29
C ILE A 210 1.37 1.60 6.68
N ARG A 211 1.67 0.32 6.38
CA ARG A 211 2.98 -0.12 5.91
C ARG A 211 2.87 -1.08 4.76
N LEU A 212 3.79 -0.95 3.80
CA LEU A 212 3.97 -1.88 2.70
C LEU A 212 5.42 -2.33 2.66
N GLN A 213 5.66 -3.60 2.87
CA GLN A 213 7.01 -4.17 2.93
C GLN A 213 7.19 -5.24 1.87
N PRO A 214 8.27 -5.22 1.06
CA PRO A 214 8.60 -6.35 0.23
C PRO A 214 9.00 -7.54 1.11
N ILE A 215 8.58 -8.73 0.72
CA ILE A 215 9.03 -9.99 1.32
C ILE A 215 9.94 -10.72 0.34
N LYS A 216 10.89 -11.47 0.87
CA LYS A 216 11.73 -12.34 0.03
C LYS A 216 10.88 -13.47 -0.53
N PRO A 217 11.06 -13.83 -1.82
CA PRO A 217 10.43 -15.00 -2.43
C PRO A 217 10.76 -16.30 -1.68
#